data_abfa27d401194238fd49f47aa834fc0b
#
_entry.id   abfa27d401194238fd49f47aa834fc0b
#
_cell.length_a   1.000
_cell.length_b   1.000
_cell.length_c   1.000
_cell.angle_alpha   90.00
_cell.angle_beta   90.00
_cell.angle_gamma   90.00
#
_symmetry.space_group_name_H-M   'P 1'
#
loop_
_entity.id
_entity.type
_entity.pdbx_description
1 polymer ?
#
loop_
_entity_poly.entity_id
_entity_poly.type
_entity_poly.pdbx_seq_one_letter_code
_entity_poly.pdbx_strand_id
1 'polypeptide(L)'
;MTILIQNGQVINPATGMNEVADVLVENGVVSKIEKGIKEKADRKINAKGCFVMPGFIDMHVHLRDPGFEEKETIETGCRAAAHGGYTTILAMPNTKPVVDNPDVVNYVHNKAKTVGLVNVLQVGAVTKNQEGKELADIEGMVKAGIPAISEDGKSVMNAQLYREAMEKAAKLGIVVLAHCEDKNLVNGGVMNEDEHARELGLKGITNSVEDIIVARDIMLSHDTGAKLHLCHCSTEDSVMMVDLAKQKNVKVTAEVCPHHFTLTSDDIRKIAPEMDVEKNVIAADADADTNFKMNPPLRTKKDVEALRVGLRDNIMDVISTDHAPVSYTHLTLPTKRIV
;
A
#
# COMPACT_ATOMS: atom_id res chain seq x y z
N MET A 1 3.61 -31.44 -11.96
CA MET A 1 4.59 -31.40 -10.86
C MET A 1 3.85 -31.52 -9.55
N THR A 2 4.31 -32.43 -8.69
CA THR A 2 3.72 -32.70 -7.38
C THR A 2 4.69 -32.26 -6.29
N ILE A 3 4.23 -31.50 -5.32
CA ILE A 3 5.02 -31.02 -4.17
C ILE A 3 4.34 -31.50 -2.89
N LEU A 4 5.11 -32.13 -2.01
CA LEU A 4 4.66 -32.55 -0.69
C LEU A 4 5.39 -31.73 0.38
N ILE A 5 4.66 -30.90 1.11
CA ILE A 5 5.15 -30.09 2.24
C ILE A 5 4.77 -30.85 3.51
N GLN A 6 5.74 -31.23 4.34
CA GLN A 6 5.53 -32.11 5.48
C GLN A 6 5.86 -31.43 6.81
N ASN A 7 5.15 -31.83 7.86
CA ASN A 7 5.40 -31.47 9.25
C ASN A 7 5.25 -29.97 9.58
N GLY A 8 4.61 -29.17 8.72
CA GLY A 8 4.42 -27.75 8.95
C GLY A 8 3.21 -27.46 9.84
N GLN A 9 3.26 -26.34 10.57
CA GLN A 9 2.06 -25.80 11.22
C GLN A 9 1.19 -25.16 10.14
N VAL A 10 0.16 -25.88 9.69
CA VAL A 10 -0.74 -25.39 8.65
C VAL A 10 -1.75 -24.43 9.26
N ILE A 11 -1.79 -23.21 8.73
CA ILE A 11 -2.72 -22.17 9.12
C ILE A 11 -3.58 -21.80 7.91
N ASN A 12 -4.89 -22.01 8.03
CA ASN A 12 -5.85 -21.60 7.02
C ASN A 12 -7.01 -20.82 7.68
N PRO A 13 -6.96 -19.49 7.62
CA PRO A 13 -7.98 -18.64 8.25
C PRO A 13 -9.40 -18.90 7.73
N ALA A 14 -9.54 -19.27 6.45
CA ALA A 14 -10.85 -19.51 5.85
C ALA A 14 -11.58 -20.72 6.44
N THR A 15 -10.84 -21.70 6.98
CA THR A 15 -11.40 -22.91 7.61
C THR A 15 -11.19 -22.96 9.12
N GLY A 16 -10.46 -22.00 9.69
CA GLY A 16 -10.03 -22.00 11.08
C GLY A 16 -8.95 -23.05 11.41
N MET A 17 -8.35 -23.68 10.40
CA MET A 17 -7.33 -24.69 10.59
C MET A 17 -6.05 -24.09 11.17
N ASN A 18 -5.55 -24.68 12.24
CA ASN A 18 -4.27 -24.31 12.87
C ASN A 18 -3.66 -25.55 13.56
N GLU A 19 -3.07 -26.46 12.78
CA GLU A 19 -2.50 -27.69 13.29
C GLU A 19 -1.32 -28.18 12.46
N VAL A 20 -0.50 -29.07 13.03
CA VAL A 20 0.59 -29.71 12.30
C VAL A 20 0.00 -30.73 11.32
N ALA A 21 0.25 -30.51 10.02
CA ALA A 21 -0.21 -31.38 8.93
C ALA A 21 0.77 -31.35 7.75
N ASP A 22 0.50 -32.22 6.78
CA ASP A 22 1.18 -32.22 5.49
C ASP A 22 0.25 -31.59 4.44
N VAL A 23 0.85 -30.94 3.43
CA VAL A 23 0.12 -30.36 2.29
C VAL A 23 0.64 -30.95 1.00
N LEU A 24 -0.25 -31.56 0.22
CA LEU A 24 0.05 -32.05 -1.11
C LEU A 24 -0.44 -31.08 -2.16
N VAL A 25 0.47 -30.65 -3.03
CA VAL A 25 0.15 -29.76 -4.16
C VAL A 25 0.38 -30.54 -5.46
N GLU A 26 -0.64 -30.60 -6.29
CA GLU A 26 -0.62 -31.29 -7.60
C GLU A 26 -1.01 -30.30 -8.68
N ASN A 27 -0.16 -30.13 -9.68
CA ASN A 27 -0.42 -29.22 -10.81
C ASN A 27 -0.78 -27.79 -10.40
N GLY A 28 -0.13 -27.28 -9.32
CA GLY A 28 -0.36 -25.93 -8.82
C GLY A 28 -1.58 -25.76 -7.91
N VAL A 29 -2.29 -26.84 -7.57
CA VAL A 29 -3.47 -26.83 -6.72
C VAL A 29 -3.22 -27.67 -5.47
N VAL A 30 -3.65 -27.18 -4.30
CA VAL A 30 -3.65 -27.97 -3.06
C VAL A 30 -4.68 -29.07 -3.19
N SER A 31 -4.23 -30.33 -3.27
CA SER A 31 -5.10 -31.51 -3.43
C SER A 31 -5.46 -32.17 -2.12
N LYS A 32 -4.56 -32.10 -1.11
CA LYS A 32 -4.79 -32.68 0.22
C LYS A 32 -4.14 -31.85 1.32
N ILE A 33 -4.78 -31.81 2.47
CA ILE A 33 -4.19 -31.35 3.74
C ILE A 33 -4.57 -32.37 4.80
N GLU A 34 -3.63 -33.19 5.24
CA GLU A 34 -3.83 -34.22 6.26
C GLU A 34 -2.50 -34.65 6.92
N LYS A 35 -2.56 -35.40 8.02
CA LYS A 35 -1.36 -35.88 8.70
C LYS A 35 -0.81 -37.14 8.03
N GLY A 36 0.50 -37.15 7.78
CA GLY A 36 1.21 -38.35 7.36
C GLY A 36 0.94 -38.78 5.92
N ILE A 37 0.87 -37.84 5.00
CA ILE A 37 0.71 -38.07 3.56
C ILE A 37 1.85 -38.94 3.05
N LYS A 38 1.54 -40.07 2.42
CA LYS A 38 2.51 -41.08 1.93
C LYS A 38 2.71 -41.06 0.42
N GLU A 39 1.98 -40.23 -0.29
CA GLU A 39 2.03 -40.08 -1.74
C GLU A 39 3.44 -39.75 -2.23
N LYS A 40 3.77 -40.27 -3.41
CA LYS A 40 5.03 -39.88 -4.09
C LYS A 40 4.89 -38.46 -4.60
N ALA A 41 5.95 -37.69 -4.44
CA ALA A 41 6.01 -36.31 -4.93
C ALA A 41 7.35 -36.07 -5.64
N ASP A 42 7.31 -35.21 -6.66
CA ASP A 42 8.49 -34.78 -7.41
C ASP A 42 9.45 -33.99 -6.50
N ARG A 43 8.87 -33.25 -5.56
CA ARG A 43 9.62 -32.46 -4.57
C ARG A 43 9.00 -32.63 -3.18
N LYS A 44 9.85 -32.85 -2.18
CA LYS A 44 9.46 -32.89 -0.77
C LYS A 44 10.13 -31.74 -0.01
N ILE A 45 9.34 -31.06 0.82
CA ILE A 45 9.79 -29.95 1.67
C ILE A 45 9.49 -30.33 3.11
N ASN A 46 10.48 -30.40 3.97
CA ASN A 46 10.25 -30.55 5.41
C ASN A 46 10.06 -29.17 6.03
N ALA A 47 8.85 -28.85 6.44
CA ALA A 47 8.44 -27.59 7.04
C ALA A 47 8.36 -27.66 8.58
N LYS A 48 9.06 -28.60 9.22
CA LYS A 48 9.06 -28.72 10.68
C LYS A 48 9.53 -27.43 11.33
N GLY A 49 8.70 -26.85 12.21
CA GLY A 49 8.96 -25.57 12.87
C GLY A 49 8.66 -24.35 12.04
N CYS A 50 8.07 -24.53 10.84
CA CYS A 50 7.61 -23.44 9.97
C CYS A 50 6.08 -23.38 9.94
N PHE A 51 5.54 -22.20 9.67
CA PHE A 51 4.16 -22.04 9.28
C PHE A 51 3.99 -22.35 7.78
N VAL A 52 2.90 -23.02 7.43
CA VAL A 52 2.45 -23.26 6.06
C VAL A 52 1.07 -22.62 5.93
N MET A 53 1.00 -21.57 5.13
CA MET A 53 -0.22 -20.77 5.02
C MET A 53 -0.41 -20.28 3.58
N PRO A 54 -1.61 -19.77 3.20
CA PRO A 54 -1.76 -19.07 1.93
C PRO A 54 -0.73 -17.96 1.79
N GLY A 55 -0.22 -17.77 0.58
CA GLY A 55 0.72 -16.67 0.31
C GLY A 55 0.07 -15.32 0.59
N PHE A 56 0.86 -14.37 1.09
CA PHE A 56 0.36 -13.03 1.39
C PHE A 56 -0.05 -12.28 0.12
N ILE A 57 -0.97 -11.34 0.30
CA ILE A 57 -1.40 -10.38 -0.75
C ILE A 57 -1.06 -8.99 -0.23
N ASP A 58 -0.31 -8.22 -1.03
CA ASP A 58 -0.05 -6.82 -0.74
C ASP A 58 -0.89 -5.96 -1.67
N MET A 59 -1.79 -5.18 -1.10
CA MET A 59 -2.72 -4.36 -1.89
C MET A 59 -2.15 -3.00 -2.28
N HIS A 60 -0.92 -2.67 -1.83
CA HIS A 60 -0.35 -1.34 -2.06
C HIS A 60 1.16 -1.41 -2.23
N VAL A 61 1.64 -1.40 -3.48
CA VAL A 61 3.07 -1.35 -3.81
C VAL A 61 3.34 -0.43 -4.99
N HIS A 62 4.56 0.12 -5.05
CA HIS A 62 5.04 0.95 -6.14
C HIS A 62 6.19 0.25 -6.86
N LEU A 63 5.93 -0.30 -8.03
CA LEU A 63 6.96 -0.97 -8.84
C LEU A 63 7.80 0.00 -9.68
N ARG A 64 7.41 1.28 -9.73
CA ARG A 64 8.17 2.36 -10.37
C ARG A 64 8.42 2.22 -11.88
N ASP A 65 8.12 1.09 -12.46
CA ASP A 65 8.35 0.70 -13.85
C ASP A 65 6.98 0.60 -14.57
N PRO A 66 6.77 1.39 -15.63
CA PRO A 66 7.76 2.15 -16.41
C PRO A 66 8.14 3.52 -15.82
N GLY A 67 9.36 3.95 -16.16
CA GLY A 67 9.80 5.35 -16.15
C GLY A 67 10.53 5.85 -14.92
N PHE A 68 10.70 5.01 -13.88
CA PHE A 68 11.50 5.29 -12.68
C PHE A 68 12.29 4.04 -12.25
N GLU A 69 12.82 3.32 -13.24
CA GLU A 69 13.50 2.04 -13.06
C GLU A 69 14.78 2.16 -12.23
N GLU A 70 15.31 3.37 -12.07
CA GLU A 70 16.43 3.66 -11.17
C GLU A 70 16.06 3.49 -9.68
N LYS A 71 14.75 3.48 -9.35
CA LYS A 71 14.25 3.29 -7.98
C LYS A 71 13.83 1.85 -7.73
N GLU A 72 13.12 1.26 -8.68
CA GLU A 72 12.59 -0.09 -8.65
C GLU A 72 12.24 -0.55 -10.05
N THR A 73 12.34 -1.85 -10.31
CA THR A 73 11.81 -2.48 -11.52
C THR A 73 10.73 -3.50 -11.15
N ILE A 74 9.89 -3.89 -12.10
CA ILE A 74 8.93 -4.97 -11.89
C ILE A 74 9.64 -6.25 -11.39
N GLU A 75 10.85 -6.54 -11.91
CA GLU A 75 11.60 -7.73 -11.50
C GLU A 75 12.06 -7.62 -10.04
N THR A 76 12.68 -6.49 -9.64
CA THR A 76 13.21 -6.34 -8.28
C THR A 76 12.09 -6.28 -7.25
N GLY A 77 10.99 -5.59 -7.54
CA GLY A 77 9.80 -5.57 -6.68
C GLY A 77 9.15 -6.96 -6.54
N CYS A 78 9.04 -7.72 -7.63
CA CYS A 78 8.56 -9.11 -7.55
C CYS A 78 9.49 -10.02 -6.73
N ARG A 79 10.82 -9.81 -6.81
CA ARG A 79 11.79 -10.54 -5.97
C ARG A 79 11.63 -10.18 -4.49
N ALA A 80 11.47 -8.90 -4.17
CA ALA A 80 11.23 -8.44 -2.81
C ALA A 80 9.93 -9.03 -2.24
N ALA A 81 8.84 -8.99 -3.01
CA ALA A 81 7.56 -9.59 -2.64
C ALA A 81 7.68 -11.10 -2.38
N ALA A 82 8.30 -11.85 -3.31
CA ALA A 82 8.50 -13.30 -3.15
C ALA A 82 9.36 -13.62 -1.92
N HIS A 83 10.39 -12.84 -1.63
CA HIS A 83 11.23 -12.99 -0.43
C HIS A 83 10.43 -12.73 0.85
N GLY A 84 9.47 -11.79 0.83
CA GLY A 84 8.55 -11.50 1.94
C GLY A 84 7.40 -12.50 2.10
N GLY A 85 7.28 -13.50 1.21
CA GLY A 85 6.19 -14.48 1.25
C GLY A 85 4.89 -14.02 0.58
N TYR A 86 4.94 -12.92 -0.16
CA TYR A 86 3.82 -12.44 -0.97
C TYR A 86 3.74 -13.22 -2.28
N THR A 87 2.54 -13.60 -2.65
CA THR A 87 2.26 -14.31 -3.92
C THR A 87 1.47 -13.46 -4.91
N THR A 88 0.90 -12.37 -4.42
CA THR A 88 0.14 -11.40 -5.23
C THR A 88 0.39 -10.00 -4.70
N ILE A 89 0.61 -9.04 -5.61
CA ILE A 89 0.80 -7.63 -5.29
C ILE A 89 -0.04 -6.75 -6.23
N LEU A 90 -0.57 -5.63 -5.71
CA LEU A 90 -1.27 -4.61 -6.49
C LEU A 90 -0.34 -3.41 -6.69
N ALA A 91 0.01 -3.14 -7.96
CA ALA A 91 0.93 -2.07 -8.32
C ALA A 91 0.16 -0.77 -8.58
N MET A 92 0.54 0.31 -7.89
CA MET A 92 -0.07 1.64 -8.02
C MET A 92 0.26 2.31 -9.37
N PRO A 93 -0.61 3.20 -9.86
CA PRO A 93 -0.55 3.71 -11.25
C PRO A 93 0.44 4.85 -11.47
N ASN A 94 1.11 5.36 -10.43
CA ASN A 94 1.96 6.56 -10.46
C ASN A 94 3.34 6.35 -11.08
N THR A 95 3.35 5.82 -12.28
CA THR A 95 4.53 5.57 -13.13
C THR A 95 4.71 6.67 -14.20
N LYS A 96 5.65 6.52 -15.10
CA LYS A 96 5.89 7.42 -16.23
C LYS A 96 6.17 6.63 -17.53
N PRO A 97 5.18 6.54 -18.45
CA PRO A 97 3.86 7.17 -18.37
C PRO A 97 3.01 6.63 -17.20
N VAL A 98 2.04 7.44 -16.76
CA VAL A 98 1.01 7.02 -15.79
C VAL A 98 0.18 5.89 -16.39
N VAL A 99 -0.28 4.96 -15.55
CA VAL A 99 -1.15 3.86 -16.00
C VAL A 99 -2.57 4.38 -16.15
N ASP A 100 -2.84 5.13 -17.20
CA ASP A 100 -4.14 5.77 -17.48
C ASP A 100 -4.83 5.27 -18.76
N ASN A 101 -4.25 4.25 -19.38
CA ASN A 101 -4.74 3.63 -20.61
C ASN A 101 -4.35 2.14 -20.69
N PRO A 102 -5.02 1.35 -21.59
CA PRO A 102 -4.78 -0.09 -21.72
C PRO A 102 -3.35 -0.48 -22.13
N ASP A 103 -2.64 0.35 -22.87
CA ASP A 103 -1.31 -0.01 -23.39
C ASP A 103 -0.30 -0.09 -22.25
N VAL A 104 -0.36 0.84 -21.30
CA VAL A 104 0.52 0.81 -20.13
C VAL A 104 0.14 -0.36 -19.19
N VAL A 105 -1.14 -0.68 -19.03
CA VAL A 105 -1.59 -1.88 -18.30
C VAL A 105 -0.98 -3.14 -18.92
N ASN A 106 -1.10 -3.29 -20.24
CA ASN A 106 -0.58 -4.45 -20.96
C ASN A 106 0.96 -4.54 -20.86
N TYR A 107 1.66 -3.41 -20.89
CA TYR A 107 3.11 -3.37 -20.68
C TYR A 107 3.48 -3.99 -19.32
N VAL A 108 2.86 -3.54 -18.24
CA VAL A 108 3.16 -4.05 -16.89
C VAL A 108 2.82 -5.54 -16.77
N HIS A 109 1.63 -5.96 -17.22
CA HIS A 109 1.21 -7.36 -17.16
C HIS A 109 2.13 -8.28 -17.95
N ASN A 110 2.55 -7.90 -19.16
CA ASN A 110 3.46 -8.69 -19.99
C ASN A 110 4.84 -8.82 -19.35
N LYS A 111 5.38 -7.72 -18.81
CA LYS A 111 6.68 -7.72 -18.13
C LYS A 111 6.64 -8.56 -16.85
N ALA A 112 5.61 -8.39 -16.02
CA ALA A 112 5.41 -9.20 -14.82
C ALA A 112 5.27 -10.70 -15.13
N LYS A 113 4.53 -11.05 -16.18
CA LYS A 113 4.41 -12.43 -16.64
C LYS A 113 5.74 -13.04 -17.05
N THR A 114 6.62 -12.26 -17.66
CA THR A 114 7.99 -12.70 -18.03
C THR A 114 8.84 -12.96 -16.78
N VAL A 115 8.70 -12.15 -15.75
CA VAL A 115 9.37 -12.36 -14.44
C VAL A 115 8.88 -13.63 -13.76
N GLY A 116 7.56 -13.87 -13.73
CA GLY A 116 6.93 -15.11 -13.30
C GLY A 116 7.14 -15.51 -11.84
N LEU A 117 7.45 -14.57 -10.94
CA LEU A 117 7.70 -14.85 -9.52
C LEU A 117 6.44 -14.75 -8.66
N VAL A 118 5.67 -13.68 -8.85
CA VAL A 118 4.42 -13.40 -8.13
C VAL A 118 3.37 -12.88 -9.11
N ASN A 119 2.09 -12.92 -8.73
CA ASN A 119 1.04 -12.29 -9.51
C ASN A 119 1.10 -10.77 -9.31
N VAL A 120 1.20 -10.03 -10.39
CA VAL A 120 1.12 -8.57 -10.38
C VAL A 120 -0.22 -8.15 -10.98
N LEU A 121 -1.04 -7.48 -10.17
CA LEU A 121 -2.29 -6.86 -10.57
C LEU A 121 -2.03 -5.36 -10.70
N GLN A 122 -2.25 -4.80 -11.88
CA GLN A 122 -2.04 -3.38 -12.10
C GLN A 122 -3.29 -2.60 -11.73
N VAL A 123 -3.15 -1.52 -10.97
CA VAL A 123 -4.18 -0.52 -10.67
C VAL A 123 -4.13 0.57 -11.75
N GLY A 124 -5.29 1.00 -12.28
CA GLY A 124 -5.38 2.10 -13.24
C GLY A 124 -5.50 3.46 -12.55
N ALA A 125 -5.04 4.53 -13.18
CA ALA A 125 -5.26 5.89 -12.70
C ALA A 125 -6.74 6.29 -12.82
N VAL A 126 -7.21 7.15 -11.91
CA VAL A 126 -8.54 7.74 -11.98
C VAL A 126 -8.61 8.78 -13.10
N THR A 127 -7.58 9.62 -13.19
CA THR A 127 -7.53 10.71 -14.16
C THR A 127 -6.32 10.60 -15.09
N LYS A 128 -6.45 11.17 -16.29
CA LYS A 128 -5.35 11.24 -17.27
C LYS A 128 -4.14 11.91 -16.66
N ASN A 129 -2.97 11.30 -16.83
CA ASN A 129 -1.68 11.75 -16.29
C ASN A 129 -1.72 12.04 -14.76
N GLN A 130 -2.74 11.57 -14.06
CA GLN A 130 -3.03 11.93 -12.66
C GLN A 130 -3.05 13.45 -12.45
N GLU A 131 -3.68 14.20 -13.35
CA GLU A 131 -3.82 15.66 -13.25
C GLU A 131 -5.07 16.13 -12.51
N GLY A 132 -6.01 15.23 -12.22
CA GLY A 132 -7.28 15.58 -11.54
C GLY A 132 -8.24 16.40 -12.37
N LYS A 133 -8.12 16.40 -13.73
CA LYS A 133 -8.89 17.24 -14.64
C LYS A 133 -9.88 16.49 -15.52
N GLU A 134 -9.51 15.31 -15.99
CA GLU A 134 -10.27 14.47 -16.92
C GLU A 134 -10.11 13.01 -16.54
N LEU A 135 -11.17 12.20 -16.64
CA LEU A 135 -11.08 10.76 -16.36
C LEU A 135 -10.16 10.05 -17.36
N ALA A 136 -9.42 9.09 -16.85
CA ALA A 136 -8.65 8.14 -17.64
C ALA A 136 -9.56 7.19 -18.43
N ASP A 137 -8.99 6.37 -19.32
CA ASP A 137 -9.73 5.31 -20.02
C ASP A 137 -10.00 4.11 -19.11
N ILE A 138 -10.85 4.34 -18.08
CA ILE A 138 -11.17 3.33 -17.07
C ILE A 138 -11.74 2.05 -17.71
N GLU A 139 -12.65 2.20 -18.69
CA GLU A 139 -13.28 1.05 -19.35
C GLU A 139 -12.28 0.22 -20.17
N GLY A 140 -11.39 0.90 -20.89
CA GLY A 140 -10.31 0.24 -21.63
C GLY A 140 -9.35 -0.49 -20.71
N MET A 141 -8.97 0.14 -19.60
CA MET A 141 -8.09 -0.48 -18.59
C MET A 141 -8.75 -1.69 -17.90
N VAL A 142 -10.06 -1.64 -17.61
CA VAL A 142 -10.78 -2.80 -17.06
C VAL A 142 -10.79 -3.96 -18.05
N LYS A 143 -10.98 -3.70 -19.35
CA LYS A 143 -10.86 -4.74 -20.39
C LYS A 143 -9.44 -5.31 -20.50
N ALA A 144 -8.42 -4.51 -20.17
CA ALA A 144 -7.03 -4.95 -20.06
C ALA A 144 -6.70 -5.67 -18.74
N GLY A 145 -7.67 -5.76 -17.79
CA GLY A 145 -7.59 -6.61 -16.61
C GLY A 145 -7.24 -5.91 -15.30
N ILE A 146 -7.43 -4.59 -15.17
CA ILE A 146 -7.27 -3.93 -13.87
C ILE A 146 -8.41 -4.30 -12.91
N PRO A 147 -8.14 -4.58 -11.62
CA PRO A 147 -9.16 -4.84 -10.61
C PRO A 147 -9.66 -3.58 -9.91
N ALA A 148 -8.92 -2.48 -10.01
CA ALA A 148 -9.15 -1.26 -9.25
C ALA A 148 -8.61 -0.02 -9.97
N ILE A 149 -9.05 1.15 -9.52
CA ILE A 149 -8.50 2.46 -9.91
C ILE A 149 -8.03 3.22 -8.67
N SER A 150 -7.00 4.04 -8.84
CA SER A 150 -6.45 4.89 -7.78
C SER A 150 -5.85 6.19 -8.35
N GLU A 151 -5.84 7.22 -7.54
CA GLU A 151 -5.06 8.44 -7.81
C GLU A 151 -3.87 8.54 -6.85
N ASP A 152 -3.30 7.40 -6.50
CA ASP A 152 -2.27 7.27 -5.47
C ASP A 152 -1.08 8.22 -5.66
N GLY A 153 -0.57 8.75 -4.51
CA GLY A 153 0.39 9.84 -4.46
C GLY A 153 -0.17 11.21 -4.81
N LYS A 154 -1.45 11.26 -5.18
CA LYS A 154 -2.22 12.49 -5.43
C LYS A 154 -3.67 12.23 -5.07
N SER A 155 -4.47 13.22 -4.80
CA SER A 155 -5.91 13.06 -4.62
C SER A 155 -6.65 13.80 -5.73
N VAL A 156 -7.79 13.28 -6.17
CA VAL A 156 -8.70 14.03 -7.05
C VAL A 156 -9.43 15.06 -6.20
N MET A 157 -9.00 16.31 -6.26
CA MET A 157 -9.58 17.39 -5.44
C MET A 157 -10.97 17.80 -5.89
N ASN A 158 -11.30 17.63 -7.18
CA ASN A 158 -12.64 17.89 -7.71
C ASN A 158 -13.59 16.74 -7.32
N ALA A 159 -14.43 16.97 -6.31
CA ALA A 159 -15.37 15.97 -5.79
C ALA A 159 -16.37 15.48 -6.85
N GLN A 160 -16.81 16.34 -7.78
CA GLN A 160 -17.73 15.93 -8.86
C GLN A 160 -17.06 14.96 -9.83
N LEU A 161 -15.83 15.27 -10.25
CA LEU A 161 -15.05 14.36 -11.12
C LEU A 161 -14.78 13.02 -10.42
N TYR A 162 -14.50 13.04 -9.12
CA TYR A 162 -14.26 11.81 -8.36
C TYR A 162 -15.55 11.00 -8.18
N ARG A 163 -16.69 11.67 -7.98
CA ARG A 163 -18.02 11.04 -7.98
C ARG A 163 -18.29 10.31 -9.30
N GLU A 164 -18.01 10.95 -10.43
CA GLU A 164 -18.17 10.34 -11.76
C GLU A 164 -17.29 9.10 -11.94
N ALA A 165 -16.04 9.16 -11.44
CA ALA A 165 -15.15 7.99 -11.43
C ALA A 165 -15.73 6.85 -10.59
N MET A 166 -16.25 7.15 -9.38
CA MET A 166 -16.88 6.16 -8.50
C MET A 166 -18.13 5.54 -9.14
N GLU A 167 -19.00 6.33 -9.79
CA GLU A 167 -20.16 5.80 -10.54
C GLU A 167 -19.73 4.83 -11.66
N LYS A 168 -18.66 5.19 -12.36
CA LYS A 168 -18.09 4.33 -13.40
C LYS A 168 -17.51 3.05 -12.81
N ALA A 169 -16.74 3.14 -11.71
CA ALA A 169 -16.21 2.00 -11.00
C ALA A 169 -17.31 1.05 -10.48
N ALA A 170 -18.39 1.61 -9.92
CA ALA A 170 -19.55 0.85 -9.47
C ALA A 170 -20.21 0.05 -10.61
N LYS A 171 -20.40 0.68 -11.77
CA LYS A 171 -20.95 0.02 -12.98
C LYS A 171 -20.06 -1.09 -13.51
N LEU A 172 -18.77 -0.92 -13.42
CA LEU A 172 -17.76 -1.90 -13.88
C LEU A 172 -17.43 -2.97 -12.83
N GLY A 173 -17.92 -2.81 -11.60
CA GLY A 173 -17.73 -3.76 -10.51
C GLY A 173 -16.34 -3.74 -9.87
N ILE A 174 -15.49 -2.76 -10.21
CA ILE A 174 -14.13 -2.59 -9.69
C ILE A 174 -14.10 -1.76 -8.40
N VAL A 175 -12.96 -1.76 -7.71
CA VAL A 175 -12.74 -1.03 -6.46
C VAL A 175 -12.07 0.32 -6.73
N VAL A 176 -12.40 1.34 -5.93
CA VAL A 176 -11.66 2.60 -5.88
C VAL A 176 -10.73 2.57 -4.67
N LEU A 177 -9.43 2.66 -4.90
CA LEU A 177 -8.38 2.72 -3.87
C LEU A 177 -8.04 4.19 -3.66
N ALA A 178 -8.36 4.73 -2.49
CA ALA A 178 -8.29 6.15 -2.21
C ALA A 178 -7.05 6.52 -1.39
N HIS A 179 -6.13 7.27 -1.99
CA HIS A 179 -5.08 8.00 -1.27
C HIS A 179 -5.71 9.29 -0.71
N CYS A 180 -5.86 9.34 0.62
CA CYS A 180 -6.62 10.40 1.26
C CYS A 180 -5.69 11.54 1.73
N GLU A 181 -5.48 12.52 0.85
CA GLU A 181 -4.66 13.68 1.14
C GLU A 181 -5.26 14.96 0.54
N ASP A 182 -5.63 15.92 1.38
CA ASP A 182 -5.99 17.26 0.89
C ASP A 182 -4.72 18.06 0.58
N LYS A 183 -4.43 18.22 -0.70
CA LYS A 183 -3.22 18.89 -1.20
C LYS A 183 -3.08 20.34 -0.76
N ASN A 184 -4.19 21.01 -0.47
CA ASN A 184 -4.16 22.41 -0.05
C ASN A 184 -3.75 22.50 1.43
N LEU A 185 -4.21 21.53 2.25
CA LEU A 185 -3.91 21.50 3.67
C LEU A 185 -2.50 21.00 3.98
N VAL A 186 -1.88 20.18 3.12
CA VAL A 186 -0.47 19.77 3.27
C VAL A 186 0.45 20.99 3.39
N ASN A 187 0.19 22.01 2.56
CA ASN A 187 0.83 23.33 2.65
C ASN A 187 2.36 23.29 2.89
N GLY A 188 3.06 22.30 2.27
CA GLY A 188 4.51 22.12 2.42
C GLY A 188 4.94 21.51 3.76
N GLY A 189 4.04 20.90 4.50
CA GLY A 189 4.36 20.10 5.69
C GLY A 189 5.16 18.85 5.33
N VAL A 190 5.95 18.35 6.27
CA VAL A 190 6.90 17.26 6.02
C VAL A 190 6.82 16.12 7.04
N MET A 191 6.20 16.35 8.18
CA MET A 191 5.95 15.38 9.25
C MET A 191 4.63 15.70 9.94
N ASN A 192 4.21 14.91 10.94
CA ASN A 192 3.02 15.20 11.73
C ASN A 192 3.08 16.57 12.39
N GLU A 193 1.95 17.28 12.47
CA GLU A 193 1.87 18.55 13.19
C GLU A 193 1.69 18.30 14.69
N ASP A 194 2.79 18.38 15.44
CA ASP A 194 2.81 18.21 16.89
C ASP A 194 3.94 19.03 17.54
N GLU A 195 4.15 18.83 18.84
CA GLU A 195 5.24 19.51 19.57
C GLU A 195 6.61 19.10 19.02
N HIS A 196 6.78 17.82 18.69
CA HIS A 196 8.05 17.32 18.16
C HIS A 196 8.43 17.98 16.82
N ALA A 197 7.45 18.23 15.93
CA ALA A 197 7.71 19.00 14.71
C ALA A 197 8.22 20.42 15.01
N ARG A 198 7.63 21.08 16.04
CA ARG A 198 8.07 22.41 16.48
C ARG A 198 9.48 22.37 17.05
N GLU A 199 9.82 21.37 17.84
CA GLU A 199 11.17 21.16 18.39
C GLU A 199 12.23 20.91 17.30
N LEU A 200 11.84 20.22 16.22
CA LEU A 200 12.69 19.98 15.06
C LEU A 200 12.76 21.20 14.11
N GLY A 201 11.90 22.21 14.31
CA GLY A 201 11.78 23.36 13.40
C GLY A 201 11.18 22.99 12.04
N LEU A 202 10.42 21.89 11.96
CA LEU A 202 9.83 21.37 10.74
C LEU A 202 8.34 21.74 10.64
N LYS A 203 7.86 21.92 9.41
CA LYS A 203 6.46 22.22 9.15
C LYS A 203 5.61 20.96 9.26
N GLY A 204 4.53 21.06 10.02
CA GLY A 204 3.62 19.95 10.28
C GLY A 204 2.57 19.72 9.18
N ILE A 205 2.02 18.52 9.17
CA ILE A 205 0.87 18.04 8.40
C ILE A 205 -0.20 17.62 9.41
N THR A 206 -1.32 18.34 9.47
CA THR A 206 -2.42 18.03 10.38
C THR A 206 -3.10 16.71 10.03
N ASN A 207 -3.78 16.06 10.99
CA ASN A 207 -4.62 14.90 10.73
C ASN A 207 -5.75 15.24 9.74
N SER A 208 -6.29 16.46 9.79
CA SER A 208 -7.34 16.92 8.88
C SER A 208 -6.99 16.81 7.40
N VAL A 209 -5.70 16.76 7.02
CA VAL A 209 -5.26 16.49 5.65
C VAL A 209 -5.81 15.16 5.14
N GLU A 210 -5.83 14.14 5.99
CA GLU A 210 -6.38 12.82 5.70
C GLU A 210 -7.89 12.77 5.98
N ASP A 211 -8.31 13.19 7.15
CA ASP A 211 -9.66 12.99 7.68
C ASP A 211 -10.76 13.59 6.80
N ILE A 212 -10.53 14.80 6.25
CA ILE A 212 -11.49 15.47 5.36
C ILE A 212 -11.69 14.66 4.07
N ILE A 213 -10.63 14.10 3.50
CA ILE A 213 -10.73 13.31 2.28
C ILE A 213 -11.36 11.95 2.58
N VAL A 214 -11.02 11.31 3.68
CA VAL A 214 -11.68 10.07 4.14
C VAL A 214 -13.19 10.29 4.28
N ALA A 215 -13.62 11.35 4.98
CA ALA A 215 -15.03 11.67 5.14
C ALA A 215 -15.73 11.91 3.80
N ARG A 216 -15.11 12.70 2.90
CA ARG A 216 -15.64 12.97 1.55
C ARG A 216 -15.83 11.68 0.76
N ASP A 217 -14.81 10.83 0.75
CA ASP A 217 -14.79 9.63 -0.11
C ASP A 217 -15.78 8.57 0.40
N ILE A 218 -15.93 8.44 1.72
CA ILE A 218 -16.99 7.60 2.32
C ILE A 218 -18.38 8.09 1.90
N MET A 219 -18.64 9.41 1.94
CA MET A 219 -19.92 9.98 1.51
C MET A 219 -20.19 9.73 0.03
N LEU A 220 -19.17 9.89 -0.83
CA LEU A 220 -19.30 9.63 -2.25
C LEU A 220 -19.50 8.12 -2.54
N SER A 221 -18.84 7.25 -1.81
CA SER A 221 -19.07 5.80 -1.90
C SER A 221 -20.49 5.42 -1.51
N HIS A 222 -21.02 6.00 -0.42
CA HIS A 222 -22.40 5.79 -0.01
C HIS A 222 -23.40 6.24 -1.08
N ASP A 223 -23.19 7.43 -1.66
CA ASP A 223 -24.06 8.01 -2.67
C ASP A 223 -24.06 7.25 -4.01
N THR A 224 -22.89 6.80 -4.44
CA THR A 224 -22.71 6.12 -5.73
C THR A 224 -22.86 4.60 -5.68
N GLY A 225 -22.79 4.00 -4.48
CA GLY A 225 -22.73 2.56 -4.28
C GLY A 225 -21.43 1.92 -4.72
N ALA A 226 -20.39 2.69 -5.00
CA ALA A 226 -19.04 2.20 -5.34
C ALA A 226 -18.41 1.46 -4.18
N LYS A 227 -17.55 0.48 -4.49
CA LYS A 227 -16.67 -0.14 -3.51
C LYS A 227 -15.48 0.77 -3.28
N LEU A 228 -15.29 1.21 -2.05
CA LEU A 228 -14.19 2.07 -1.64
C LEU A 228 -13.21 1.28 -0.77
N HIS A 229 -11.93 1.46 -1.02
CA HIS A 229 -10.86 1.02 -0.13
C HIS A 229 -9.98 2.22 0.21
N LEU A 230 -9.87 2.54 1.49
CA LEU A 230 -9.06 3.65 1.99
C LEU A 230 -7.64 3.16 2.21
N CYS A 231 -6.69 3.71 1.45
CA CYS A 231 -5.28 3.35 1.52
C CYS A 231 -4.61 3.92 2.77
N HIS A 232 -3.63 3.20 3.31
CA HIS A 232 -2.69 3.61 4.37
C HIS A 232 -3.27 4.59 5.40
N CYS A 233 -4.44 4.30 5.99
CA CYS A 233 -5.02 5.12 7.05
C CYS A 233 -4.03 5.29 8.20
N SER A 234 -3.90 6.52 8.71
CA SER A 234 -2.91 6.87 9.72
C SER A 234 -3.47 7.55 10.97
N THR A 235 -4.76 7.93 10.98
CA THR A 235 -5.36 8.74 12.05
C THR A 235 -6.43 8.00 12.83
N GLU A 236 -6.64 8.41 14.09
CA GLU A 236 -7.76 7.92 14.92
C GLU A 236 -9.11 8.22 14.29
N ASP A 237 -9.28 9.43 13.71
CA ASP A 237 -10.55 9.85 13.12
C ASP A 237 -10.87 9.03 11.85
N SER A 238 -9.87 8.62 11.07
CA SER A 238 -10.07 7.69 9.95
C SER A 238 -10.62 6.36 10.43
N VAL A 239 -10.08 5.78 11.51
CA VAL A 239 -10.59 4.53 12.10
C VAL A 239 -12.04 4.68 12.53
N MET A 240 -12.37 5.77 13.23
CA MET A 240 -13.74 6.06 13.68
C MET A 240 -14.71 6.20 12.50
N MET A 241 -14.31 6.91 11.44
CA MET A 241 -15.14 7.10 10.25
C MET A 241 -15.38 5.79 9.50
N VAL A 242 -14.38 4.91 9.41
CA VAL A 242 -14.52 3.57 8.81
C VAL A 242 -15.51 2.73 9.61
N ASP A 243 -15.41 2.71 10.95
CA ASP A 243 -16.34 1.98 11.81
C ASP A 243 -17.79 2.46 11.61
N LEU A 244 -18.01 3.76 11.66
CA LEU A 244 -19.34 4.35 11.44
C LEU A 244 -19.88 4.03 10.03
N ALA A 245 -19.04 4.06 9.01
CA ALA A 245 -19.42 3.74 7.64
C ALA A 245 -19.83 2.26 7.50
N LYS A 246 -19.09 1.34 8.12
CA LYS A 246 -19.43 -0.10 8.14
C LYS A 246 -20.74 -0.36 8.85
N GLN A 247 -21.00 0.30 9.99
CA GLN A 247 -22.28 0.21 10.72
C GLN A 247 -23.46 0.70 9.86
N LYS A 248 -23.23 1.61 8.93
CA LYS A 248 -24.22 2.10 7.96
C LYS A 248 -24.27 1.28 6.66
N ASN A 249 -23.57 0.15 6.59
CA ASN A 249 -23.47 -0.72 5.40
C ASN A 249 -22.92 -0.01 4.15
N VAL A 250 -22.07 1.01 4.30
CA VAL A 250 -21.29 1.56 3.20
C VAL A 250 -20.27 0.50 2.76
N LYS A 251 -20.07 0.36 1.46
CA LYS A 251 -19.12 -0.61 0.90
C LYS A 251 -17.68 -0.12 1.03
N VAL A 252 -17.22 0.04 2.25
CA VAL A 252 -15.88 0.53 2.59
C VAL A 252 -15.04 -0.55 3.25
N THR A 253 -13.77 -0.61 2.86
CA THR A 253 -12.69 -1.29 3.54
C THR A 253 -11.53 -0.33 3.72
N ALA A 254 -10.60 -0.63 4.62
CA ALA A 254 -9.45 0.22 4.88
C ALA A 254 -8.19 -0.60 5.18
N GLU A 255 -7.04 -0.04 4.83
CA GLU A 255 -5.74 -0.63 5.14
C GLU A 255 -4.92 0.25 6.08
N VAL A 256 -4.00 -0.39 6.77
CA VAL A 256 -2.95 0.26 7.56
C VAL A 256 -1.60 -0.28 7.17
N CYS A 257 -0.56 0.56 7.26
CA CYS A 257 0.80 0.12 6.99
C CYS A 257 1.56 -0.18 8.29
N PRO A 258 2.49 -1.15 8.30
CA PRO A 258 3.26 -1.51 9.48
C PRO A 258 3.93 -0.33 10.18
N HIS A 259 4.49 0.61 9.42
CA HIS A 259 5.11 1.81 9.99
C HIS A 259 4.09 2.71 10.71
N HIS A 260 2.83 2.82 10.24
CA HIS A 260 1.80 3.65 10.88
C HIS A 260 1.26 3.09 12.19
N PHE A 261 1.30 1.78 12.42
CA PHE A 261 0.84 1.20 13.67
C PHE A 261 1.98 0.71 14.60
N THR A 262 3.25 0.99 14.23
CA THR A 262 4.42 0.63 15.06
C THR A 262 5.26 1.82 15.46
N LEU A 263 5.42 2.82 14.58
CA LEU A 263 6.23 4.00 14.77
C LEU A 263 5.37 5.24 15.01
N THR A 264 5.96 6.24 15.64
CA THR A 264 5.34 7.53 15.95
C THR A 264 6.18 8.68 15.39
N SER A 265 5.66 9.88 15.36
CA SER A 265 6.42 11.09 15.05
C SER A 265 7.62 11.29 15.99
N ASP A 266 7.54 10.82 17.25
CA ASP A 266 8.63 10.90 18.23
C ASP A 266 9.85 10.06 17.85
N ASP A 267 9.69 9.07 16.93
CA ASP A 267 10.78 8.22 16.45
C ASP A 267 11.70 8.94 15.44
N ILE A 268 11.25 10.08 14.89
CA ILE A 268 12.03 10.91 13.96
C ILE A 268 13.13 11.61 14.75
N ARG A 269 14.38 11.22 14.51
CA ARG A 269 15.53 11.73 15.28
C ARG A 269 16.20 12.90 14.57
N LYS A 270 16.81 13.80 15.37
CA LYS A 270 17.84 14.71 14.85
C LYS A 270 19.07 13.88 14.47
N ILE A 271 19.53 14.03 13.23
CA ILE A 271 20.83 13.52 12.85
C ILE A 271 21.86 14.52 13.34
N ALA A 272 22.86 14.05 14.09
CA ALA A 272 24.00 14.89 14.43
C ALA A 272 24.66 15.37 13.12
N PRO A 273 25.06 16.66 13.03
CA PRO A 273 25.68 17.18 11.82
C PRO A 273 26.93 16.35 11.49
N GLU A 274 26.93 15.71 10.33
CA GLU A 274 28.11 15.03 9.82
C GLU A 274 29.14 16.08 9.43
N MET A 275 30.38 15.86 9.88
CA MET A 275 31.51 16.67 9.46
C MET A 275 31.78 16.33 7.99
N ASP A 276 31.56 17.28 7.08
CA ASP A 276 32.02 17.17 5.70
C ASP A 276 33.57 17.24 5.72
N VAL A 277 34.18 16.03 5.71
CA VAL A 277 35.62 15.88 5.84
C VAL A 277 36.37 16.54 4.67
N GLU A 278 35.76 16.60 3.49
CA GLU A 278 36.36 17.23 2.31
C GLU A 278 36.34 18.77 2.38
N LYS A 279 35.32 19.36 3.02
CA LYS A 279 35.15 20.80 3.14
C LYS A 279 35.58 21.35 4.49
N ASN A 280 35.88 20.46 5.46
CA ASN A 280 36.17 20.84 6.84
C ASN A 280 35.13 21.76 7.48
N VAL A 281 33.84 21.52 7.13
CA VAL A 281 32.70 22.31 7.59
C VAL A 281 31.75 21.38 8.32
N ILE A 282 31.33 21.76 9.52
CA ILE A 282 30.19 21.09 10.21
C ILE A 282 28.91 21.68 9.60
N ALA A 283 28.03 20.86 9.09
CA ALA A 283 26.70 21.31 8.65
C ALA A 283 26.03 22.06 9.80
N ALA A 284 25.58 23.28 9.54
CA ALA A 284 25.18 24.22 10.59
C ALA A 284 23.92 23.81 11.36
N ASP A 285 23.11 22.91 10.82
CA ASP A 285 21.83 22.48 11.40
C ASP A 285 21.74 20.96 11.46
N ALA A 286 21.33 20.42 12.62
CA ALA A 286 20.98 19.02 12.77
C ALA A 286 19.68 18.76 11.99
N ASP A 287 19.79 18.11 10.84
CA ASP A 287 18.63 17.74 10.03
C ASP A 287 17.91 16.53 10.65
N ALA A 288 16.59 16.49 10.47
CA ALA A 288 15.82 15.31 10.84
C ALA A 288 16.15 14.12 9.92
N ASP A 289 16.06 12.90 10.46
CA ASP A 289 16.29 11.68 9.68
C ASP A 289 15.22 11.51 8.59
N THR A 290 15.59 11.79 7.35
CA THR A 290 14.70 11.73 6.19
C THR A 290 14.22 10.32 5.87
N ASN A 291 14.83 9.26 6.43
CA ASN A 291 14.34 7.89 6.29
C ASN A 291 12.98 7.68 6.96
N PHE A 292 12.57 8.57 7.87
CA PHE A 292 11.24 8.56 8.48
C PHE A 292 10.20 9.40 7.71
N LYS A 293 10.56 9.98 6.55
CA LYS A 293 9.62 10.72 5.72
C LYS A 293 8.76 9.78 4.92
N MET A 294 7.45 9.87 5.11
CA MET A 294 6.43 9.15 4.35
C MET A 294 5.13 9.95 4.28
N ASN A 295 4.22 9.60 3.40
CA ASN A 295 2.87 10.15 3.29
C ASN A 295 1.85 9.00 3.24
N PRO A 296 0.90 8.98 4.21
CA PRO A 296 0.76 9.90 5.35
C PRO A 296 1.97 9.88 6.28
N PRO A 297 2.21 10.95 7.08
CA PRO A 297 3.33 10.97 8.02
C PRO A 297 3.08 10.02 9.19
N LEU A 298 4.15 9.63 9.88
CA LEU A 298 4.05 8.98 11.19
C LEU A 298 3.31 9.90 12.16
N ARG A 299 2.29 9.38 12.83
CA ARG A 299 1.39 10.13 13.70
C ARG A 299 1.74 10.00 15.18
N THR A 300 0.86 10.45 16.04
CA THR A 300 1.02 10.39 17.50
C THR A 300 0.79 8.96 18.04
N LYS A 301 1.19 8.73 19.29
CA LYS A 301 0.89 7.46 20.00
C LYS A 301 -0.61 7.16 20.07
N LYS A 302 -1.45 8.20 20.13
CA LYS A 302 -2.90 8.06 20.16
C LYS A 302 -3.43 7.48 18.85
N ASP A 303 -2.94 7.98 17.72
CA ASP A 303 -3.29 7.49 16.39
C ASP A 303 -2.81 6.03 16.20
N VAL A 304 -1.56 5.75 16.58
CA VAL A 304 -0.98 4.39 16.53
C VAL A 304 -1.84 3.38 17.30
N GLU A 305 -2.28 3.74 18.52
CA GLU A 305 -3.13 2.85 19.32
C GLU A 305 -4.51 2.68 18.69
N ALA A 306 -5.09 3.73 18.14
CA ALA A 306 -6.37 3.64 17.42
C ALA A 306 -6.29 2.69 16.23
N LEU A 307 -5.21 2.73 15.44
CA LEU A 307 -4.98 1.78 14.34
C LEU A 307 -4.86 0.33 14.84
N ARG A 308 -4.14 0.10 15.94
CA ARG A 308 -4.02 -1.23 16.56
C ARG A 308 -5.36 -1.78 17.04
N VAL A 309 -6.16 -0.92 17.68
CA VAL A 309 -7.53 -1.25 18.09
C VAL A 309 -8.39 -1.55 16.87
N GLY A 310 -8.29 -0.72 15.82
CA GLY A 310 -9.00 -0.92 14.56
C GLY A 310 -8.68 -2.26 13.89
N LEU A 311 -7.41 -2.69 13.91
CA LEU A 311 -7.00 -4.02 13.41
C LEU A 311 -7.56 -5.14 14.29
N ARG A 312 -7.43 -5.03 15.61
CA ARG A 312 -7.91 -6.05 16.56
C ARG A 312 -9.43 -6.26 16.45
N ASP A 313 -10.17 -5.18 16.28
CA ASP A 313 -11.62 -5.18 16.29
C ASP A 313 -12.23 -5.34 14.88
N ASN A 314 -11.40 -5.65 13.86
CA ASN A 314 -11.77 -5.83 12.46
C ASN A 314 -12.44 -4.58 11.82
N ILE A 315 -12.11 -3.40 12.30
CA ILE A 315 -12.48 -2.13 11.68
C ILE A 315 -11.57 -1.88 10.48
N MET A 316 -10.26 -2.09 10.65
CA MET A 316 -9.29 -2.08 9.55
C MET A 316 -9.17 -3.50 8.98
N ASP A 317 -9.22 -3.63 7.66
CA ASP A 317 -9.39 -4.91 6.95
C ASP A 317 -8.08 -5.51 6.46
N VAL A 318 -7.08 -4.66 6.17
CA VAL A 318 -5.87 -5.04 5.46
C VAL A 318 -4.63 -4.44 6.13
N ILE A 319 -3.55 -5.20 6.13
CA ILE A 319 -2.19 -4.70 6.34
C ILE A 319 -1.51 -4.72 4.98
N SER A 320 -1.15 -3.55 4.46
CA SER A 320 -0.37 -3.38 3.23
C SER A 320 0.97 -2.73 3.54
N THR A 321 1.95 -2.85 2.65
CA THR A 321 3.30 -2.35 2.97
C THR A 321 3.52 -0.90 2.56
N ASP A 322 2.82 -0.44 1.54
CA ASP A 322 3.16 0.78 0.81
C ASP A 322 4.66 0.78 0.41
N HIS A 323 5.10 -0.38 -0.13
CA HIS A 323 6.46 -0.53 -0.64
C HIS A 323 6.72 0.53 -1.72
N ALA A 324 7.40 1.60 -1.35
CA ALA A 324 7.57 2.80 -2.17
C ALA A 324 9.05 3.19 -2.30
N PRO A 325 9.83 2.47 -3.09
CA PRO A 325 11.27 2.71 -3.24
C PRO A 325 11.58 4.11 -3.73
N VAL A 326 12.61 4.72 -3.14
CA VAL A 326 13.13 6.03 -3.50
C VAL A 326 14.61 5.94 -3.87
N SER A 327 15.10 6.90 -4.66
CA SER A 327 16.52 6.99 -4.98
C SER A 327 17.28 7.60 -3.81
N TYR A 328 18.40 7.01 -3.41
CA TYR A 328 19.29 7.57 -2.36
C TYR A 328 19.79 8.97 -2.68
N THR A 329 19.88 9.34 -3.95
CA THR A 329 20.23 10.71 -4.35
C THR A 329 19.22 11.75 -3.89
N HIS A 330 17.98 11.35 -3.63
CA HIS A 330 16.94 12.22 -3.06
C HIS A 330 17.01 12.31 -1.53
N LEU A 331 17.55 11.29 -0.86
CA LEU A 331 17.75 11.28 0.58
C LEU A 331 19.00 12.07 1.02
N THR A 332 19.96 12.25 0.11
CA THR A 332 21.21 12.99 0.38
C THR A 332 21.11 14.48 0.06
N LEU A 333 20.02 14.95 -0.51
CA LEU A 333 19.77 16.37 -0.71
C LEU A 333 19.24 16.98 0.59
N PRO A 334 19.67 18.22 0.93
CA PRO A 334 19.19 18.90 2.13
C PRO A 334 17.65 18.95 2.13
N THR A 335 17.07 18.83 3.30
CA THR A 335 15.63 18.75 3.64
C THR A 335 14.68 19.70 2.91
N LYS A 336 15.18 20.65 2.14
CA LYS A 336 14.39 21.54 1.28
C LYS A 336 13.77 20.87 0.05
N ARG A 337 14.05 19.58 -0.19
CA ARG A 337 13.47 18.78 -1.27
C ARG A 337 13.00 17.42 -0.75
N ILE A 338 12.15 17.46 0.25
CA ILE A 338 11.34 16.31 0.57
C ILE A 338 10.24 16.29 -0.49
N VAL A 339 10.31 15.33 -1.38
CA VAL A 339 9.33 15.11 -2.45
C VAL A 339 8.31 14.12 -1.95
#